data_a154e08f8985749a1f46b4ed27c4f7ea
#
_entry.id   a154e08f8985749a1f46b4ed27c4f7ea
#
_cell.length_a   1.000
_cell.length_b   1.000
_cell.length_c   1.000
_cell.angle_alpha   90.00
_cell.angle_beta   90.00
_cell.angle_gamma   90.00
#
_symmetry.space_group_name_H-M   'P 1'
#
loop_
_entity.id
_entity.type
_entity.pdbx_description
1 polymer ?
#
loop_
_entity_poly.entity_id
_entity_poly.type
_entity_poly.pdbx_seq_one_letter_code
_entity_poly.pdbx_strand_id
1 'polypeptide(L)'
;ANNPGQLALPWPVPVSGGQGLNVMNHACAAFYAALNVNRLTVSCELNQKELRELFASGGNYVMEAYGRTQLMLLNHCPRRTEKGDEQQDSRCNECARLGGCPEIYTDRKGYRFPLRRLQMEHGCVLRLYNSVETDMAKYAEKLHHLSVSLRLAFTDESPERQREIVASYRGVLDSGRALHSISPSATAGQLLRGVQ
;
A
#
# COMPACT_ATOMS: atom_id res chain seq x y z
N ALA A 1 9.25 0.05 9.39
CA ALA A 1 9.52 -1.39 9.16
C ALA A 1 8.33 -2.03 8.43
N ASN A 2 8.62 -2.87 7.46
CA ASN A 2 7.61 -3.69 6.74
C ASN A 2 7.81 -5.19 6.98
N ASN A 3 8.80 -5.54 7.79
CA ASN A 3 9.14 -6.92 8.09
C ASN A 3 9.54 -7.01 9.57
N PRO A 4 9.06 -8.00 10.33
CA PRO A 4 9.43 -8.14 11.74
C PRO A 4 10.94 -8.22 11.98
N GLY A 5 11.70 -8.84 11.07
CA GLY A 5 13.16 -8.91 11.16
C GLY A 5 13.85 -7.54 11.17
N GLN A 6 13.25 -6.52 10.57
CA GLN A 6 13.78 -5.14 10.64
C GLN A 6 13.69 -4.55 12.05
N LEU A 7 12.81 -5.07 12.92
CA LEU A 7 12.67 -4.59 14.30
C LEU A 7 13.80 -5.07 15.21
N ALA A 8 14.56 -6.08 14.79
CA ALA A 8 15.76 -6.55 15.49
C ALA A 8 16.99 -5.64 15.25
N LEU A 9 16.92 -4.70 14.31
CA LEU A 9 18.01 -3.78 14.03
C LEU A 9 18.01 -2.60 15.01
N PRO A 10 19.17 -2.10 15.40
CA PRO A 10 19.29 -0.95 16.30
C PRO A 10 19.01 0.36 15.53
N TRP A 11 17.75 0.75 15.44
CA TRP A 11 17.36 1.98 14.77
C TRP A 11 17.65 3.20 15.67
N PRO A 12 18.37 4.22 15.18
CA PRO A 12 18.65 5.45 15.93
C PRO A 12 17.47 6.42 15.98
N VAL A 13 16.36 6.07 15.35
CA VAL A 13 15.15 6.90 15.21
C VAL A 13 13.90 6.08 15.52
N PRO A 14 12.77 6.74 15.87
CA PRO A 14 11.51 6.05 16.08
C PRO A 14 11.08 5.25 14.84
N VAL A 15 10.64 4.01 15.04
CA VAL A 15 10.22 3.12 13.97
C VAL A 15 8.72 3.19 13.77
N SER A 16 8.30 3.36 12.53
CA SER A 16 6.90 3.18 12.11
C SER A 16 6.72 1.83 11.43
N GLY A 17 5.68 1.10 11.82
CA GLY A 17 5.26 -0.15 11.20
C GLY A 17 4.46 0.11 9.93
N GLY A 18 4.85 -0.53 8.84
CA GLY A 18 4.11 -0.51 7.57
C GLY A 18 3.13 -1.67 7.44
N GLN A 19 2.47 -1.78 6.29
CA GLN A 19 1.49 -2.84 6.01
C GLN A 19 2.03 -4.25 6.15
N GLY A 20 3.31 -4.47 5.87
CA GLY A 20 3.95 -5.78 5.97
C GLY A 20 4.03 -6.35 7.38
N LEU A 21 3.76 -5.56 8.43
CA LEU A 21 3.60 -6.06 9.79
C LEU A 21 2.21 -6.66 10.04
N ASN A 22 1.29 -6.49 9.13
CA ASN A 22 -0.06 -7.07 9.10
C ASN A 22 -0.82 -6.93 10.43
N VAL A 23 -0.98 -5.71 10.90
CA VAL A 23 -1.66 -5.44 12.17
C VAL A 23 -3.17 -5.62 12.00
N MET A 24 -3.70 -6.74 12.53
CA MET A 24 -5.09 -7.16 12.40
C MET A 24 -5.93 -6.95 13.66
N ASN A 25 -5.30 -6.81 14.83
CA ASN A 25 -6.00 -6.69 16.11
C ASN A 25 -5.15 -6.01 17.18
N HIS A 26 -5.74 -5.71 18.32
CA HIS A 26 -5.08 -5.03 19.44
C HIS A 26 -3.93 -5.84 20.04
N ALA A 27 -4.00 -7.18 20.06
CA ALA A 27 -2.92 -8.01 20.59
C ALA A 27 -1.65 -7.90 19.72
N CYS A 28 -1.83 -7.93 18.40
CA CYS A 28 -0.76 -7.69 17.44
C CYS A 28 -0.18 -6.26 17.60
N ALA A 29 -1.05 -5.26 17.75
CA ALA A 29 -0.65 -3.88 17.96
C ALA A 29 0.14 -3.71 19.27
N ALA A 30 -0.31 -4.32 20.36
CA ALA A 30 0.40 -4.30 21.65
C ALA A 30 1.77 -4.98 21.58
N PHE A 31 1.87 -6.09 20.85
CA PHE A 31 3.14 -6.77 20.62
C PHE A 31 4.16 -5.85 19.94
N TYR A 32 3.77 -5.17 18.85
CA TYR A 32 4.68 -4.26 18.16
C TYR A 32 4.97 -2.98 18.95
N ALA A 33 4.01 -2.48 19.73
CA ALA A 33 4.25 -1.36 20.62
C ALA A 33 5.29 -1.70 21.70
N ALA A 34 5.28 -2.92 22.25
CA ALA A 34 6.29 -3.42 23.16
C ALA A 34 7.70 -3.51 22.54
N LEU A 35 7.79 -3.59 21.22
CA LEU A 35 9.05 -3.51 20.45
C LEU A 35 9.40 -2.08 20.03
N ASN A 36 8.82 -1.06 20.68
CA ASN A 36 9.04 0.37 20.41
C ASN A 36 8.65 0.81 18.99
N VAL A 37 7.68 0.15 18.38
CA VAL A 37 7.08 0.64 17.13
C VAL A 37 6.09 1.75 17.46
N ASN A 38 6.42 2.97 17.06
CA ASN A 38 5.75 4.20 17.52
C ASN A 38 4.41 4.45 16.81
N ARG A 39 4.26 3.94 15.58
CA ARG A 39 3.08 4.10 14.74
C ARG A 39 2.88 2.84 13.92
N LEU A 40 1.65 2.35 13.83
CA LEU A 40 1.33 1.09 13.18
C LEU A 40 0.37 1.30 12.01
N THR A 41 0.77 0.87 10.81
CA THR A 41 -0.16 0.78 9.69
C THR A 41 -1.02 -0.47 9.85
N VAL A 42 -2.34 -0.28 9.93
CA VAL A 42 -3.29 -1.38 10.05
C VAL A 42 -3.43 -2.14 8.73
N SER A 43 -3.80 -3.42 8.80
CA SER A 43 -4.00 -4.24 7.61
C SER A 43 -5.11 -3.68 6.71
N CYS A 44 -4.91 -3.73 5.41
CA CYS A 44 -5.92 -3.37 4.42
C CYS A 44 -7.08 -4.39 4.34
N GLU A 45 -6.97 -5.52 5.02
CA GLU A 45 -7.96 -6.59 5.06
C GLU A 45 -9.05 -6.36 6.10
N LEU A 46 -8.85 -5.42 7.04
CA LEU A 46 -9.81 -5.11 8.08
C LEU A 46 -11.06 -4.42 7.53
N ASN A 47 -12.23 -4.89 8.00
CA ASN A 47 -13.49 -4.22 7.74
C ASN A 47 -13.76 -3.09 8.74
N GLN A 48 -14.82 -2.32 8.50
CA GLN A 48 -15.17 -1.15 9.31
C GLN A 48 -15.39 -1.48 10.80
N LYS A 49 -15.97 -2.65 11.12
CA LYS A 49 -16.21 -3.06 12.50
C LYS A 49 -14.90 -3.35 13.22
N GLU A 50 -14.04 -4.14 12.59
CA GLU A 50 -12.72 -4.50 13.12
C GLU A 50 -11.83 -3.28 13.32
N LEU A 51 -11.86 -2.33 12.36
CA LEU A 51 -11.15 -1.06 12.49
C LEU A 51 -11.62 -0.24 13.69
N ARG A 52 -12.94 -0.15 13.93
CA ARG A 52 -13.48 0.55 15.09
C ARG A 52 -13.05 -0.10 16.39
N GLU A 53 -13.10 -1.42 16.47
CA GLU A 53 -12.67 -2.18 17.65
C GLU A 53 -11.18 -1.97 17.93
N LEU A 54 -10.35 -2.02 16.87
CA LEU A 54 -8.91 -1.79 16.99
C LEU A 54 -8.61 -0.35 17.45
N PHE A 55 -9.26 0.66 16.88
CA PHE A 55 -9.00 2.06 17.23
C PHE A 55 -9.54 2.42 18.62
N ALA A 56 -10.62 1.78 19.06
CA ALA A 56 -11.15 1.96 20.40
C ALA A 56 -10.18 1.45 21.50
N SER A 57 -9.28 0.53 21.18
CA SER A 57 -8.26 0.05 22.12
C SER A 57 -7.15 1.07 22.40
N GLY A 58 -7.15 2.21 21.71
CA GLY A 58 -6.10 3.22 21.76
C GLY A 58 -4.87 2.81 20.97
N GLY A 59 -4.07 3.79 20.58
CA GLY A 59 -2.85 3.57 19.84
C GLY A 59 -2.63 4.60 18.72
N ASN A 60 -1.46 4.59 18.15
CA ASN A 60 -1.09 5.48 17.05
C ASN A 60 -1.16 4.71 15.72
N TYR A 61 -2.33 4.74 15.11
CA TYR A 61 -2.60 3.97 13.90
C TYR A 61 -2.56 4.82 12.64
N VAL A 62 -2.19 4.17 11.54
CA VAL A 62 -2.27 4.69 10.18
C VAL A 62 -3.13 3.75 9.36
N MET A 63 -4.09 4.27 8.63
CA MET A 63 -4.88 3.53 7.66
C MET A 63 -4.54 4.02 6.24
N GLU A 64 -4.33 3.09 5.32
CA GLU A 64 -4.14 3.43 3.91
C GLU A 64 -5.49 3.72 3.28
N ALA A 65 -5.75 5.00 3.02
CA ALA A 65 -7.05 5.48 2.55
C ALA A 65 -7.09 5.66 1.03
N TYR A 66 -5.94 5.90 0.42
CA TYR A 66 -5.80 6.03 -1.03
C TYR A 66 -4.55 5.33 -1.52
N GLY A 67 -4.65 4.66 -2.67
CA GLY A 67 -3.54 4.12 -3.43
C GLY A 67 -3.80 2.75 -4.03
N ARG A 68 -2.83 2.24 -4.78
CA ARG A 68 -2.90 0.89 -5.35
C ARG A 68 -2.30 -0.11 -4.37
N THR A 69 -3.10 -1.08 -3.97
CA THR A 69 -2.61 -2.19 -3.13
C THR A 69 -1.52 -2.96 -3.87
N GLN A 70 -0.38 -3.18 -3.21
CA GLN A 70 0.66 -4.08 -3.71
C GLN A 70 0.15 -5.52 -3.61
N LEU A 71 0.07 -6.21 -4.75
CA LEU A 71 -0.42 -7.59 -4.83
C LEU A 71 0.72 -8.60 -4.71
N MET A 72 1.85 -8.31 -5.35
CA MET A 72 2.97 -9.25 -5.45
C MET A 72 4.31 -8.54 -5.42
N LEU A 73 5.30 -9.29 -4.95
CA LEU A 73 6.71 -8.98 -5.10
C LEU A 73 7.33 -10.08 -5.98
N LEU A 74 7.76 -9.71 -7.19
CA LEU A 74 8.31 -10.63 -8.16
C LEU A 74 9.84 -10.59 -8.10
N ASN A 75 10.45 -11.71 -7.79
CA ASN A 75 11.90 -11.87 -7.78
C ASN A 75 12.44 -12.41 -9.12
N HIS A 76 11.65 -12.32 -10.18
CA HIS A 76 12.04 -12.65 -11.54
C HIS A 76 11.61 -11.55 -12.52
N CYS A 77 12.26 -11.49 -13.68
CA CYS A 77 11.95 -10.52 -14.69
C CYS A 77 11.05 -11.15 -15.78
N PRO A 78 9.78 -10.71 -15.94
CA PRO A 78 8.89 -11.23 -16.99
C PRO A 78 9.48 -11.10 -18.41
N ARG A 79 10.25 -10.02 -18.67
CA ARG A 79 10.93 -9.83 -19.95
C ARG A 79 11.95 -10.92 -20.28
N ARG A 80 12.67 -11.39 -19.25
CA ARG A 80 13.61 -12.50 -19.45
C ARG A 80 12.88 -13.79 -19.78
N THR A 81 11.81 -14.06 -19.04
CA THR A 81 10.95 -15.23 -19.28
C THR A 81 10.36 -15.22 -20.69
N GLU A 82 9.85 -14.06 -21.17
CA GLU A 82 9.35 -13.92 -22.55
C GLU A 82 10.42 -14.22 -23.62
N LYS A 83 11.69 -13.92 -23.34
CA LYS A 83 12.82 -14.14 -24.25
C LYS A 83 13.51 -15.49 -24.07
N GLY A 84 13.01 -16.35 -23.20
CA GLY A 84 13.61 -17.65 -22.91
C GLY A 84 14.97 -17.59 -22.21
N ASP A 85 15.31 -16.44 -21.64
CA ASP A 85 16.56 -16.22 -20.89
C ASP A 85 16.33 -16.56 -19.42
N GLU A 86 16.38 -17.86 -19.09
CA GLU A 86 16.12 -18.36 -17.74
C GLU A 86 17.31 -18.22 -16.77
N GLN A 87 18.47 -17.82 -17.26
CA GLN A 87 19.63 -17.58 -16.39
C GLN A 87 19.37 -16.36 -15.50
N GLN A 88 19.00 -16.64 -14.28
CA GLN A 88 18.89 -15.65 -13.20
C GLN A 88 20.30 -15.14 -12.82
N ASP A 89 20.89 -14.27 -13.64
CA ASP A 89 22.00 -13.48 -13.15
C ASP A 89 21.44 -12.39 -12.23
N SER A 90 21.84 -12.46 -10.97
CA SER A 90 21.44 -11.53 -9.90
C SER A 90 21.79 -10.06 -10.17
N ARG A 91 22.58 -9.77 -11.19
CA ARG A 91 23.07 -8.42 -11.57
C ARG A 91 22.40 -7.86 -12.82
N CYS A 92 21.10 -8.05 -12.97
CA CYS A 92 20.41 -7.61 -14.18
C CYS A 92 20.39 -6.08 -14.34
N ASN A 93 21.32 -5.56 -15.13
CA ASN A 93 21.30 -4.20 -15.70
C ASN A 93 20.85 -4.21 -17.17
N GLU A 94 20.20 -5.27 -17.62
CA GLU A 94 19.91 -5.54 -19.04
C GLU A 94 18.57 -4.96 -19.52
N CYS A 95 17.87 -4.15 -18.71
CA CYS A 95 16.59 -3.59 -19.13
C CYS A 95 16.66 -2.86 -20.47
N ALA A 96 17.73 -2.11 -20.72
CA ALA A 96 17.92 -1.41 -22.00
C ALA A 96 18.03 -2.41 -23.18
N ARG A 97 18.81 -3.49 -23.02
CA ARG A 97 18.96 -4.56 -24.01
C ARG A 97 17.66 -5.33 -24.26
N LEU A 98 16.84 -5.48 -23.22
CA LEU A 98 15.57 -6.21 -23.26
C LEU A 98 14.38 -5.34 -23.70
N GLY A 99 14.60 -4.08 -24.08
CA GLY A 99 13.54 -3.16 -24.50
C GLY A 99 12.84 -2.45 -23.36
N GLY A 100 13.55 -2.23 -22.25
CA GLY A 100 13.07 -1.52 -21.07
C GLY A 100 12.49 -2.44 -19.99
N CYS A 101 12.27 -1.85 -18.80
CA CYS A 101 11.56 -2.53 -17.73
C CYS A 101 10.05 -2.57 -18.06
N PRO A 102 9.36 -3.69 -17.87
CA PRO A 102 7.90 -3.69 -18.04
C PRO A 102 7.27 -2.80 -16.98
N GLU A 103 6.42 -1.87 -17.39
CA GLU A 103 5.72 -0.94 -16.49
C GLU A 103 4.29 -1.37 -16.19
N ILE A 104 3.72 -2.21 -17.06
CA ILE A 104 2.35 -2.68 -16.99
C ILE A 104 2.30 -4.16 -17.35
N TYR A 105 1.61 -4.93 -16.53
CA TYR A 105 1.19 -6.27 -16.83
C TYR A 105 -0.29 -6.27 -17.20
N THR A 106 -0.66 -6.92 -18.30
CA THR A 106 -2.07 -7.02 -18.71
C THR A 106 -2.51 -8.48 -18.61
N ASP A 107 -3.58 -8.73 -17.90
CA ASP A 107 -4.14 -10.08 -17.76
C ASP A 107 -4.99 -10.49 -18.98
N ARG A 108 -5.47 -11.73 -18.98
CA ARG A 108 -6.32 -12.28 -20.07
C ARG A 108 -7.65 -11.57 -20.23
N LYS A 109 -8.11 -10.81 -19.21
CA LYS A 109 -9.35 -10.03 -19.23
C LYS A 109 -9.13 -8.58 -19.61
N GLY A 110 -7.88 -8.18 -19.90
CA GLY A 110 -7.51 -6.82 -20.25
C GLY A 110 -7.28 -5.88 -19.06
N TYR A 111 -7.29 -6.36 -17.82
CA TYR A 111 -6.94 -5.54 -16.66
C TYR A 111 -5.45 -5.22 -16.69
N ARG A 112 -5.12 -3.96 -16.42
CA ARG A 112 -3.77 -3.41 -16.48
C ARG A 112 -3.23 -3.20 -15.07
N PHE A 113 -2.23 -3.97 -14.69
CA PHE A 113 -1.58 -3.96 -13.39
C PHE A 113 -0.25 -3.22 -13.48
N PRO A 114 -0.10 -2.06 -12.81
CA PRO A 114 1.17 -1.35 -12.81
C PRO A 114 2.29 -2.19 -12.18
N LEU A 115 3.46 -2.13 -12.80
CA LEU A 115 4.69 -2.71 -12.30
C LEU A 115 5.66 -1.58 -11.94
N ARG A 116 6.34 -1.71 -10.80
CA ARG A 116 7.39 -0.79 -10.39
C ARG A 116 8.64 -1.56 -10.02
N ARG A 117 9.72 -1.21 -10.69
CA ARG A 117 11.03 -1.80 -10.43
C ARG A 117 11.63 -1.20 -9.17
N LEU A 118 12.10 -2.06 -8.28
CA LEU A 118 12.96 -1.72 -7.17
C LEU A 118 14.36 -2.26 -7.47
N GLN A 119 15.34 -1.36 -7.67
CA GLN A 119 16.73 -1.75 -7.87
C GLN A 119 17.30 -2.19 -6.54
N MET A 120 17.92 -3.36 -6.54
CA MET A 120 18.63 -3.93 -5.40
C MET A 120 20.14 -4.01 -5.73
N GLU A 121 20.96 -4.26 -4.73
CA GLU A 121 22.41 -4.44 -4.91
C GLU A 121 22.73 -5.58 -5.88
N HIS A 122 21.97 -6.66 -5.78
CA HIS A 122 22.15 -7.88 -6.59
C HIS A 122 20.95 -8.13 -7.52
N GLY A 123 20.58 -7.14 -8.34
CA GLY A 123 19.49 -7.27 -9.29
C GLY A 123 18.33 -6.33 -9.05
N CYS A 124 17.14 -6.73 -9.44
CA CYS A 124 15.93 -5.95 -9.22
C CYS A 124 14.75 -6.84 -8.80
N VAL A 125 13.84 -6.23 -8.08
CA VAL A 125 12.56 -6.82 -7.70
C VAL A 125 11.45 -5.98 -8.32
N LEU A 126 10.40 -6.61 -8.82
CA LEU A 126 9.25 -5.91 -9.36
C LEU A 126 8.09 -5.96 -8.37
N ARG A 127 7.48 -4.82 -8.12
CA ARG A 127 6.25 -4.71 -7.36
C ARG A 127 5.08 -4.65 -8.33
N LEU A 128 4.18 -5.61 -8.23
CA LEU A 128 2.92 -5.61 -8.97
C LEU A 128 1.85 -4.96 -8.10
N TYR A 129 1.18 -3.96 -8.67
CA TYR A 129 0.09 -3.24 -8.00
C TYR A 129 -1.26 -3.59 -8.60
N ASN A 130 -2.32 -3.41 -7.83
CA ASN A 130 -3.69 -3.63 -8.29
C ASN A 130 -4.02 -2.72 -9.50
N SER A 131 -4.83 -3.25 -10.41
CA SER A 131 -5.29 -2.53 -11.60
C SER A 131 -6.14 -1.30 -11.29
N VAL A 132 -6.80 -1.27 -10.13
CA VAL A 132 -7.62 -0.16 -9.65
C VAL A 132 -7.10 0.37 -8.32
N GLU A 133 -7.28 1.67 -8.11
CA GLU A 133 -6.96 2.31 -6.83
C GLU A 133 -8.01 1.97 -5.77
N THR A 134 -7.58 1.86 -4.54
CA THR A 134 -8.43 2.03 -3.37
C THR A 134 -8.63 3.53 -3.16
N ASP A 135 -9.88 3.98 -3.00
CA ASP A 135 -10.22 5.35 -2.65
C ASP A 135 -11.36 5.35 -1.63
N MET A 136 -11.02 5.71 -0.40
CA MET A 136 -11.96 5.73 0.70
C MET A 136 -12.65 7.09 0.89
N ALA A 137 -12.34 8.11 0.06
CA ALA A 137 -12.94 9.45 0.19
C ALA A 137 -14.48 9.42 0.11
N LYS A 138 -15.05 8.50 -0.68
CA LYS A 138 -16.51 8.28 -0.74
C LYS A 138 -17.15 7.81 0.58
N TYR A 139 -16.33 7.43 1.55
CA TYR A 139 -16.76 7.04 2.91
C TYR A 139 -16.33 8.07 3.95
N ALA A 140 -16.23 9.34 3.54
CA ALA A 140 -15.73 10.45 4.34
C ALA A 140 -16.35 10.54 5.74
N GLU A 141 -17.67 10.42 5.84
CA GLU A 141 -18.37 10.44 7.13
C GLU A 141 -17.89 9.33 8.07
N LYS A 142 -17.60 8.14 7.53
CA LYS A 142 -17.10 7.01 8.32
C LYS A 142 -15.65 7.22 8.76
N LEU A 143 -14.84 7.86 7.91
CA LEU A 143 -13.43 8.13 8.18
C LEU A 143 -13.25 9.28 9.18
N HIS A 144 -14.08 10.31 9.08
CA HIS A 144 -14.01 11.50 9.93
C HIS A 144 -14.15 11.17 11.44
N HIS A 145 -14.92 10.15 11.78
CA HIS A 145 -15.12 9.71 13.16
C HIS A 145 -14.05 8.74 13.67
N LEU A 146 -13.08 8.36 12.85
CA LEU A 146 -12.00 7.48 13.27
C LEU A 146 -10.80 8.31 13.74
N SER A 147 -10.32 8.03 14.96
CA SER A 147 -9.08 8.62 15.48
C SER A 147 -7.87 7.93 14.86
N VAL A 148 -7.62 8.16 13.57
CA VAL A 148 -6.57 7.50 12.81
C VAL A 148 -5.92 8.46 11.81
N SER A 149 -4.61 8.31 11.59
CA SER A 149 -3.92 9.01 10.51
C SER A 149 -4.21 8.34 9.17
N LEU A 150 -4.54 9.12 8.14
CA LEU A 150 -4.76 8.60 6.79
C LEU A 150 -3.46 8.66 5.99
N ARG A 151 -3.14 7.57 5.29
CA ARG A 151 -2.04 7.50 4.32
C ARG A 151 -2.58 7.54 2.91
N LEU A 152 -1.98 8.40 2.09
CA LEU A 152 -2.22 8.47 0.66
C LEU A 152 -0.96 7.93 -0.04
N ALA A 153 -1.07 6.76 -0.66
CA ALA A 153 0.04 6.05 -1.29
C ALA A 153 0.01 6.25 -2.81
N PHE A 154 0.74 7.23 -3.29
CA PHE A 154 0.83 7.54 -4.71
C PHE A 154 1.76 6.57 -5.44
N THR A 155 1.39 6.19 -6.66
CA THR A 155 2.13 5.22 -7.49
C THR A 155 2.52 5.81 -8.85
N ASP A 156 1.56 6.32 -9.60
CA ASP A 156 1.70 6.82 -10.97
C ASP A 156 0.89 8.10 -11.24
N GLU A 157 0.32 8.69 -10.20
CA GLU A 157 -0.45 9.92 -10.30
C GLU A 157 0.45 11.12 -10.63
N SER A 158 -0.01 12.00 -11.54
CA SER A 158 0.66 13.25 -11.83
C SER A 158 0.67 14.19 -10.60
N PRO A 159 1.58 15.16 -10.53
CA PRO A 159 1.61 16.13 -9.44
C PRO A 159 0.30 16.89 -9.25
N GLU A 160 -0.42 17.19 -10.33
CA GLU A 160 -1.73 17.86 -10.31
C GLU A 160 -2.75 16.94 -9.65
N ARG A 161 -2.77 15.67 -10.06
CA ARG A 161 -3.67 14.66 -9.50
C ARG A 161 -3.40 14.42 -8.02
N GLN A 162 -2.15 14.36 -7.60
CA GLN A 162 -1.77 14.25 -6.19
C GLN A 162 -2.32 15.42 -5.37
N ARG A 163 -2.24 16.67 -5.88
CA ARG A 163 -2.79 17.85 -5.19
C ARG A 163 -4.31 17.77 -5.03
N GLU A 164 -5.03 17.33 -6.07
CA GLU A 164 -6.48 17.13 -6.01
C GLU A 164 -6.87 16.11 -4.94
N ILE A 165 -6.17 14.98 -4.92
CA ILE A 165 -6.40 13.92 -3.94
C ILE A 165 -6.14 14.44 -2.51
N VAL A 166 -5.02 15.10 -2.28
CA VAL A 166 -4.70 15.68 -0.98
C VAL A 166 -5.76 16.69 -0.54
N ALA A 167 -6.21 17.55 -1.45
CA ALA A 167 -7.25 18.54 -1.14
C ALA A 167 -8.59 17.87 -0.76
N SER A 168 -8.98 16.81 -1.48
CA SER A 168 -10.18 16.04 -1.17
C SER A 168 -10.11 15.40 0.21
N TYR A 169 -8.98 14.73 0.54
CA TYR A 169 -8.80 14.10 1.85
C TYR A 169 -8.67 15.08 3.01
N ARG A 170 -8.16 16.29 2.77
CA ARG A 170 -8.25 17.39 3.76
C ARG A 170 -9.70 17.74 4.03
N GLY A 171 -10.55 17.90 3.00
CA GLY A 171 -11.98 18.13 3.17
C GLY A 171 -12.65 17.01 3.99
N VAL A 172 -12.27 15.75 3.78
CA VAL A 172 -12.74 14.63 4.59
C VAL A 172 -12.40 14.81 6.07
N LEU A 173 -11.15 15.17 6.38
CA LEU A 173 -10.69 15.35 7.77
C LEU A 173 -11.31 16.58 8.43
N ASP A 174 -11.46 17.68 7.69
CA ASP A 174 -11.91 18.96 8.26
C ASP A 174 -13.43 19.01 8.44
N SER A 175 -14.21 18.40 7.56
CA SER A 175 -15.67 18.55 7.50
C SER A 175 -16.47 17.26 7.39
N GLY A 176 -15.82 16.12 7.35
CA GLY A 176 -16.48 14.83 7.10
C GLY A 176 -17.10 14.70 5.71
N ARG A 177 -16.78 15.60 4.78
CA ARG A 177 -17.32 15.62 3.42
C ARG A 177 -16.22 15.39 2.40
N ALA A 178 -16.39 14.38 1.56
CA ALA A 178 -15.59 14.25 0.36
C ALA A 178 -16.03 15.29 -0.67
N LEU A 179 -15.10 16.07 -1.19
CA LEU A 179 -15.42 17.06 -2.21
C LEU A 179 -15.84 16.41 -3.52
N HIS A 180 -15.26 15.25 -3.89
CA HIS A 180 -15.64 14.42 -5.04
C HIS A 180 -15.12 12.98 -4.84
N SER A 181 -15.78 12.00 -5.46
CA SER A 181 -15.15 10.68 -5.70
C SER A 181 -13.99 10.90 -6.68
N ILE A 182 -12.79 10.61 -6.24
CA ILE A 182 -11.59 10.97 -6.97
C ILE A 182 -11.36 10.03 -8.15
N SER A 183 -11.81 8.80 -8.03
CA SER A 183 -11.77 7.81 -9.12
C SER A 183 -13.10 7.07 -9.22
N PRO A 184 -13.82 7.20 -10.34
CA PRO A 184 -15.10 6.49 -10.53
C PRO A 184 -14.97 4.96 -10.48
N SER A 185 -13.81 4.43 -10.86
CA SER A 185 -13.50 2.99 -10.86
C SER A 185 -12.89 2.48 -9.57
N ALA A 186 -12.57 3.37 -8.61
CA ALA A 186 -11.89 3.00 -7.37
C ALA A 186 -12.74 2.09 -6.48
N THR A 187 -12.05 1.21 -5.75
CA THR A 187 -12.66 0.31 -4.79
C THR A 187 -12.58 0.88 -3.37
N ALA A 188 -13.42 0.34 -2.47
CA ALA A 188 -13.31 0.61 -1.03
C ALA A 188 -12.32 -0.33 -0.34
N GLY A 189 -11.58 -1.15 -1.09
CA GLY A 189 -10.84 -2.26 -0.49
C GLY A 189 -11.80 -3.19 0.28
N GLN A 190 -11.36 -3.68 1.41
CA GLN A 190 -12.14 -4.58 2.29
C GLN A 190 -13.00 -3.83 3.33
N LEU A 191 -12.99 -2.50 3.33
CA LEU A 191 -13.68 -1.67 4.34
C LEU A 191 -15.13 -2.08 4.59
N LEU A 192 -15.85 -2.53 3.56
CA LEU A 192 -17.26 -2.90 3.66
C LEU A 192 -17.52 -4.38 3.95
N ARG A 193 -16.63 -5.27 3.54
CA ARG A 193 -16.91 -6.73 3.52
C ARG A 193 -15.99 -7.52 4.43
N GLY A 194 -14.76 -7.06 4.64
CA GLY A 194 -13.71 -7.88 5.26
C GLY A 194 -13.25 -9.02 4.33
N VAL A 195 -12.26 -9.78 4.80
CA VAL A 195 -11.86 -11.04 4.16
C VAL A 195 -12.74 -12.15 4.71
N GLN A 196 -13.40 -12.90 3.83
CA GLN A 196 -14.17 -14.09 4.20
C GLN A 196 -13.29 -15.32 4.15
#